data_74cace9694698ec02b39c5362e4c8ea9
#
_entry.id   74cace9694698ec02b39c5362e4c8ea9
#
_cell.length_a   1.000
_cell.length_b   1.000
_cell.length_c   1.000
_cell.angle_alpha   90.00
_cell.angle_beta   90.00
_cell.angle_gamma   90.00
#
_symmetry.space_group_name_H-M   'P 1'
#
loop_
_entity.id
_entity.type
_entity.pdbx_description
1 polymer ?
#
loop_
_entity_poly.entity_id
_entity_poly.type
_entity_poly.pdbx_seq_one_letter_code
_entity_poly.pdbx_strand_id
1 'polypeptide(L)'
;MFQFKWKRLGIVAGLSLSLVVAGCGQEDTDDTANNADNGGDDQTETTANVSSEIEYTITGIEPGAGITQATDNALTEYENLSGWEQETSSTAAMLTALGDAIDNEEPIVVTGWSPHYMFAKYDLKYLEDPEGVFGGVEYIATIVRKGLKEDMPEAYTILDRFQWEPADMESVMLAAQDIDFEKAAQQWVDENQETVAEWTDGVEPVDGTPIELVLTPWDTERSSANVAKVVLEQQGYDVTLTPVDPSVMFQAIAEGDGDASLAPWMPQTHAAFYEEYEGQFEDLGKNLTGAKIGLVVPSYMDIDSIEDLEPAE
;
A
#
# COMPACT_ATOMS: atom_id res chain seq x y z
N MET A 1 18.72 41.49 -10.43
CA MET A 1 19.83 42.05 -9.65
C MET A 1 19.24 42.58 -8.35
N PHE A 2 19.04 41.74 -7.35
CA PHE A 2 18.68 42.16 -5.99
C PHE A 2 19.44 41.26 -5.02
N GLN A 3 20.37 41.86 -4.30
CA GLN A 3 21.18 41.22 -3.27
C GLN A 3 20.44 41.34 -1.93
N PHE A 4 20.22 40.22 -1.23
CA PHE A 4 19.77 40.24 0.16
C PHE A 4 20.93 39.94 1.10
N LYS A 5 21.23 40.93 1.96
CA LYS A 5 22.32 40.92 2.94
C LYS A 5 21.92 40.14 4.19
N TRP A 6 22.73 39.16 4.55
CA TRP A 6 22.71 38.44 5.82
C TRP A 6 23.23 39.33 6.95
N LYS A 7 22.46 39.53 8.00
CA LYS A 7 22.93 40.07 9.28
C LYS A 7 23.05 38.96 10.31
N ARG A 8 24.26 38.73 10.78
CA ARG A 8 24.63 37.92 11.96
C ARG A 8 24.42 38.76 13.22
N LEU A 9 23.83 38.17 14.27
CA LEU A 9 23.95 38.50 15.70
C LEU A 9 23.57 37.18 16.43
N GLY A 10 24.28 36.61 17.39
CA GLY A 10 25.12 37.18 18.41
C GLY A 10 24.86 36.29 19.64
N ILE A 11 25.90 35.59 20.07
CA ILE A 11 25.97 34.62 21.19
C ILE A 11 25.70 35.34 22.53
N VAL A 12 24.90 34.71 23.44
CA VAL A 12 25.03 34.94 24.89
C VAL A 12 24.99 33.59 25.60
N ALA A 13 26.15 33.24 26.18
CA ALA A 13 26.33 32.14 27.10
C ALA A 13 25.86 32.54 28.51
N GLY A 14 25.10 31.69 29.19
CA GLY A 14 24.74 31.82 30.58
C GLY A 14 24.99 30.54 31.36
N LEU A 15 26.15 30.49 32.00
CA LEU A 15 26.50 29.48 33.02
C LEU A 15 25.70 29.73 34.27
N SER A 16 25.02 28.68 34.81
CA SER A 16 24.56 28.70 36.21
C SER A 16 24.92 27.40 36.89
N LEU A 17 25.87 27.51 37.78
CA LEU A 17 26.41 26.51 38.71
C LEU A 17 25.58 26.57 40.00
N SER A 18 25.08 25.41 40.53
CA SER A 18 24.57 25.32 41.86
C SER A 18 24.80 23.93 42.49
N LEU A 19 25.74 23.84 43.26
CA LEU A 19 26.03 23.36 44.63
C LEU A 19 25.27 22.11 45.10
N VAL A 20 26.13 21.12 45.38
CA VAL A 20 25.93 19.92 46.22
C VAL A 20 25.90 20.33 47.69
N VAL A 21 24.94 19.77 48.42
CA VAL A 21 25.01 19.69 49.89
C VAL A 21 24.91 18.23 50.31
N ALA A 22 25.99 17.69 50.80
CA ALA A 22 26.07 16.43 51.49
C ALA A 22 25.74 16.66 53.01
N GLY A 23 24.93 15.78 53.55
CA GLY A 23 24.64 15.72 54.96
C GLY A 23 24.67 14.28 55.44
N CYS A 24 25.79 13.87 56.06
CA CYS A 24 25.92 12.63 56.84
C CYS A 24 25.34 12.83 58.25
N GLY A 25 24.71 11.80 58.78
CA GLY A 25 24.37 11.67 60.20
C GLY A 25 23.99 10.23 60.51
N GLN A 26 24.84 9.56 61.25
CA GLN A 26 24.84 8.20 61.80
C GLN A 26 24.19 8.19 63.20
N GLU A 27 23.44 7.18 63.55
CA GLU A 27 23.70 6.09 64.49
C GLU A 27 22.41 5.49 65.11
N ASP A 28 22.38 4.15 65.00
CA ASP A 28 22.02 3.08 65.97
C ASP A 28 20.68 3.07 66.77
N THR A 29 19.95 2.04 66.69
CA THR A 29 19.85 0.76 67.39
C THR A 29 18.44 0.19 67.39
N ASP A 30 18.40 -1.09 67.09
CA ASP A 30 17.66 -2.25 67.63
C ASP A 30 16.14 -2.35 67.70
N ASP A 31 15.76 -3.46 67.16
CA ASP A 31 14.85 -4.56 67.58
C ASP A 31 13.36 -4.57 67.22
N THR A 32 13.10 -5.72 66.61
CA THR A 32 11.90 -6.62 66.67
C THR A 32 10.69 -6.39 65.72
N ALA A 33 10.65 -7.38 64.86
CA ALA A 33 9.51 -8.27 64.54
C ALA A 33 8.29 -7.80 63.72
N ASN A 34 8.18 -8.49 62.59
CA ASN A 34 6.96 -8.96 61.93
C ASN A 34 5.91 -7.93 61.50
N ASN A 35 5.80 -7.71 60.19
CA ASN A 35 4.65 -8.22 59.47
C ASN A 35 4.91 -8.19 57.96
N ALA A 36 4.61 -9.29 57.33
CA ALA A 36 4.53 -9.37 55.86
C ALA A 36 3.39 -8.47 55.40
N ASP A 37 3.73 -7.44 54.63
CA ASP A 37 2.77 -6.87 53.67
C ASP A 37 3.45 -6.84 52.29
N ASN A 38 2.84 -7.58 51.42
CA ASN A 38 3.24 -7.79 50.05
C ASN A 38 2.81 -6.55 49.25
N GLY A 39 3.60 -5.51 49.34
CA GLY A 39 3.46 -4.35 48.46
C GLY A 39 4.17 -4.68 47.18
N GLY A 40 3.46 -5.25 46.21
CA GLY A 40 3.87 -5.28 44.85
C GLY A 40 4.09 -3.83 44.39
N ASP A 41 5.33 -3.52 44.11
CA ASP A 41 5.70 -2.34 43.34
C ASP A 41 5.15 -2.60 41.92
N ASP A 42 3.92 -2.18 41.72
CA ASP A 42 3.33 -2.06 40.41
C ASP A 42 4.05 -0.87 39.74
N GLN A 43 5.23 -1.16 39.23
CA GLN A 43 5.81 -0.34 38.19
C GLN A 43 4.92 -0.55 36.94
N THR A 44 3.81 0.14 36.93
CA THR A 44 3.17 0.52 35.67
C THR A 44 4.21 1.42 34.99
N GLU A 45 5.16 0.81 34.27
CA GLU A 45 5.75 1.49 33.14
C GLU A 45 4.53 1.90 32.32
N THR A 46 4.23 3.18 32.30
CA THR A 46 3.36 3.78 31.30
C THR A 46 4.10 3.54 29.98
N THR A 47 3.88 2.39 29.35
CA THR A 47 4.17 2.23 27.95
C THR A 47 3.42 3.36 27.30
N ALA A 48 4.14 4.30 26.71
CA ALA A 48 3.53 5.36 25.95
C ALA A 48 2.57 4.66 24.97
N ASN A 49 1.29 5.02 25.03
CA ASN A 49 0.26 4.41 24.21
C ASN A 49 0.60 4.72 22.77
N VAL A 50 0.94 3.69 21.97
CA VAL A 50 1.26 3.79 20.55
C VAL A 50 0.26 4.66 19.81
N SER A 51 -1.04 4.51 20.12
CA SER A 51 -2.11 5.30 19.49
C SER A 51 -1.97 6.80 19.71
N SER A 52 -1.54 7.22 20.91
CA SER A 52 -1.30 8.65 21.22
C SER A 52 -0.01 9.18 20.59
N GLU A 53 1.02 8.33 20.40
CA GLU A 53 2.28 8.73 19.77
C GLU A 53 2.09 9.06 18.28
N ILE A 54 1.18 8.36 17.60
CA ILE A 54 0.82 8.60 16.21
C ILE A 54 -0.40 9.53 16.06
N GLU A 55 -0.75 10.26 17.13
CA GLU A 55 -1.84 11.24 17.14
C GLU A 55 -3.20 10.68 16.65
N TYR A 56 -3.45 9.37 16.90
CA TYR A 56 -4.67 8.66 16.46
C TYR A 56 -4.92 8.76 14.94
N THR A 57 -3.83 8.68 14.15
CA THR A 57 -3.88 8.88 12.70
C THR A 57 -3.46 7.62 11.95
N ILE A 58 -4.25 7.24 10.95
CA ILE A 58 -3.89 6.26 9.93
C ILE A 58 -3.41 7.03 8.69
N THR A 59 -2.16 6.81 8.30
CA THR A 59 -1.62 7.42 7.08
C THR A 59 -2.10 6.66 5.84
N GLY A 60 -2.99 7.31 5.10
CA GLY A 60 -3.66 6.76 3.93
C GLY A 60 -3.08 7.21 2.60
N ILE A 61 -3.71 6.74 1.52
CA ILE A 61 -3.37 7.09 0.14
C ILE A 61 -4.44 8.01 -0.48
N GLU A 62 -4.56 8.01 -1.80
CA GLU A 62 -5.46 8.90 -2.53
C GLU A 62 -6.93 8.70 -2.12
N PRO A 63 -7.70 9.81 -2.00
CA PRO A 63 -9.15 9.73 -1.91
C PRO A 63 -9.74 9.00 -3.13
N GLY A 64 -10.69 8.09 -2.91
CA GLY A 64 -11.32 7.30 -3.99
C GLY A 64 -10.64 5.95 -4.26
N ALA A 65 -9.50 5.65 -3.62
CA ALA A 65 -8.97 4.29 -3.58
C ALA A 65 -9.90 3.36 -2.75
N GLY A 66 -10.04 2.11 -3.17
CA GLY A 66 -10.87 1.14 -2.45
C GLY A 66 -10.41 0.91 -1.00
N ILE A 67 -9.09 0.88 -0.76
CA ILE A 67 -8.53 0.76 0.58
C ILE A 67 -8.82 2.00 1.45
N THR A 68 -8.87 3.20 0.86
CA THR A 68 -9.27 4.42 1.58
C THR A 68 -10.70 4.31 2.07
N GLN A 69 -11.62 3.81 1.23
CA GLN A 69 -12.99 3.55 1.63
C GLN A 69 -13.10 2.45 2.69
N ALA A 70 -12.31 1.38 2.57
CA ALA A 70 -12.28 0.32 3.59
C ALA A 70 -11.77 0.85 4.95
N THR A 71 -10.78 1.74 4.94
CA THR A 71 -10.28 2.39 6.16
C THR A 71 -11.34 3.32 6.78
N ASP A 72 -12.06 4.10 5.99
CA ASP A 72 -13.19 4.91 6.48
C ASP A 72 -14.29 4.04 7.11
N ASN A 73 -14.56 2.87 6.55
CA ASN A 73 -15.48 1.90 7.14
C ASN A 73 -14.92 1.35 8.47
N ALA A 74 -13.62 1.03 8.54
CA ALA A 74 -12.98 0.55 9.77
C ALA A 74 -13.07 1.58 10.90
N LEU A 75 -12.88 2.88 10.60
CA LEU A 75 -13.08 3.97 11.57
C LEU A 75 -14.52 4.05 12.13
N THR A 76 -15.48 3.44 11.42
CA THR A 76 -16.88 3.43 11.84
C THR A 76 -17.25 2.14 12.58
N GLU A 77 -16.74 0.99 12.13
CA GLU A 77 -17.10 -0.33 12.62
C GLU A 77 -16.32 -0.68 13.91
N TYR A 78 -15.04 -0.29 14.03
CA TYR A 78 -14.22 -0.55 15.20
C TYR A 78 -14.43 0.50 16.29
N GLU A 79 -15.05 0.12 17.43
CA GLU A 79 -15.30 1.03 18.57
C GLU A 79 -13.99 1.63 19.15
N ASN A 80 -12.90 0.85 19.13
CA ASN A 80 -11.59 1.27 19.60
C ASN A 80 -10.87 2.26 18.67
N LEU A 81 -11.35 2.45 17.44
CA LEU A 81 -10.90 3.53 16.55
C LEU A 81 -11.72 4.82 16.74
N SER A 82 -12.50 4.95 17.80
CA SER A 82 -13.22 6.18 18.09
C SER A 82 -12.26 7.37 18.28
N GLY A 83 -12.50 8.42 17.48
CA GLY A 83 -11.65 9.62 17.47
C GLY A 83 -10.38 9.52 16.63
N TRP A 84 -10.15 8.40 15.95
CA TRP A 84 -9.11 8.28 14.94
C TRP A 84 -9.52 8.96 13.65
N GLU A 85 -8.51 9.38 12.89
CA GLU A 85 -8.68 9.98 11.57
C GLU A 85 -7.82 9.25 10.54
N GLN A 86 -8.29 9.19 9.30
CA GLN A 86 -7.47 8.79 8.16
C GLN A 86 -6.93 10.05 7.49
N GLU A 87 -5.62 10.24 7.49
CA GLU A 87 -4.98 11.28 6.70
C GLU A 87 -4.75 10.78 5.27
N THR A 88 -5.60 11.22 4.35
CA THR A 88 -5.47 10.86 2.93
C THR A 88 -4.42 11.72 2.25
N SER A 89 -3.55 11.07 1.45
CA SER A 89 -2.47 11.74 0.74
C SER A 89 -2.25 11.07 -0.63
N SER A 90 -1.08 11.18 -1.21
CA SER A 90 -0.69 10.32 -2.34
C SER A 90 0.03 9.06 -1.84
N THR A 91 -0.04 7.99 -2.60
CA THR A 91 0.73 6.76 -2.34
C THR A 91 2.21 7.06 -2.10
N ALA A 92 2.82 7.93 -2.92
CA ALA A 92 4.21 8.32 -2.74
C ALA A 92 4.47 9.06 -1.42
N ALA A 93 3.53 9.88 -0.94
CA ALA A 93 3.64 10.57 0.35
C ALA A 93 3.52 9.57 1.51
N MET A 94 2.55 8.65 1.48
CA MET A 94 2.40 7.57 2.47
C MET A 94 3.67 6.72 2.56
N LEU A 95 4.21 6.27 1.41
CA LEU A 95 5.44 5.47 1.36
C LEU A 95 6.68 6.22 1.87
N THR A 96 6.72 7.55 1.68
CA THR A 96 7.77 8.40 2.24
C THR A 96 7.64 8.47 3.76
N ALA A 97 6.43 8.73 4.28
CA ALA A 97 6.17 8.76 5.72
C ALA A 97 6.50 7.42 6.40
N LEU A 98 6.12 6.30 5.75
CA LEU A 98 6.48 4.96 6.22
C LEU A 98 8.00 4.76 6.28
N GLY A 99 8.72 5.17 5.23
CA GLY A 99 10.19 5.06 5.21
C GLY A 99 10.86 5.91 6.28
N ASP A 100 10.42 7.16 6.45
CA ASP A 100 10.93 8.08 7.45
C ASP A 100 10.67 7.56 8.89
N ALA A 101 9.48 7.01 9.16
CA ALA A 101 9.16 6.42 10.45
C ALA A 101 10.05 5.19 10.75
N ILE A 102 10.25 4.30 9.76
CA ILE A 102 11.12 3.13 9.92
C ILE A 102 12.58 3.54 10.17
N ASP A 103 13.10 4.51 9.44
CA ASP A 103 14.47 4.99 9.59
C ASP A 103 14.73 5.61 10.97
N ASN A 104 13.68 6.15 11.62
CA ASN A 104 13.75 6.74 12.96
C ASN A 104 13.27 5.79 14.08
N GLU A 105 12.82 4.57 13.76
CA GLU A 105 12.18 3.63 14.71
C GLU A 105 10.92 4.25 15.39
N GLU A 106 10.20 5.11 14.67
CA GLU A 106 8.97 5.77 15.13
C GLU A 106 7.73 4.90 14.76
N PRO A 107 6.67 4.90 15.60
CA PRO A 107 5.45 4.17 15.28
C PRO A 107 4.69 4.83 14.13
N ILE A 108 4.05 4.01 13.29
CA ILE A 108 3.18 4.46 12.20
C ILE A 108 2.18 3.36 11.85
N VAL A 109 0.96 3.75 11.54
CA VAL A 109 -0.05 2.88 10.91
C VAL A 109 -0.35 3.42 9.52
N VAL A 110 -0.18 2.57 8.51
CA VAL A 110 -0.45 2.94 7.12
C VAL A 110 -1.49 2.03 6.48
N THR A 111 -2.17 2.52 5.46
CA THR A 111 -2.91 1.65 4.55
C THR A 111 -1.92 0.87 3.68
N GLY A 112 -2.09 -0.45 3.58
CA GLY A 112 -1.16 -1.30 2.84
C GLY A 112 -1.85 -2.41 2.06
N TRP A 113 -1.18 -2.89 1.02
CA TRP A 113 -1.68 -3.98 0.18
C TRP A 113 -0.56 -4.89 -0.32
N SER A 114 -0.91 -6.13 -0.63
CA SER A 114 -0.02 -7.12 -1.22
C SER A 114 -0.65 -7.66 -2.51
N PRO A 115 0.15 -7.90 -3.57
CA PRO A 115 1.60 -7.70 -3.63
C PRO A 115 2.01 -6.22 -3.65
N HIS A 116 3.08 -5.86 -2.95
CA HIS A 116 3.68 -4.54 -3.02
C HIS A 116 5.15 -4.60 -2.57
N TYR A 117 6.03 -3.85 -3.25
CA TYR A 117 7.47 -3.85 -2.96
C TYR A 117 7.82 -3.40 -1.54
N MET A 118 6.93 -2.68 -0.83
CA MET A 118 7.19 -2.23 0.53
C MET A 118 7.45 -3.39 1.50
N PHE A 119 6.82 -4.57 1.30
CA PHE A 119 7.06 -5.76 2.10
C PHE A 119 8.40 -6.45 1.79
N ALA A 120 8.94 -6.25 0.58
CA ALA A 120 10.30 -6.70 0.24
C ALA A 120 11.37 -5.73 0.76
N LYS A 121 11.03 -4.44 0.88
CA LYS A 121 11.95 -3.38 1.29
C LYS A 121 12.02 -3.20 2.79
N TYR A 122 10.92 -3.38 3.50
CA TYR A 122 10.78 -3.14 4.93
C TYR A 122 10.23 -4.37 5.65
N ASP A 123 10.57 -4.52 6.91
CA ASP A 123 9.99 -5.55 7.79
C ASP A 123 8.65 -5.05 8.33
N LEU A 124 7.56 -5.46 7.69
CA LEU A 124 6.20 -5.01 7.91
C LEU A 124 5.28 -6.17 8.26
N LYS A 125 4.22 -5.86 9.01
CA LYS A 125 3.12 -6.80 9.25
C LYS A 125 1.77 -6.12 9.06
N TYR A 126 0.78 -6.90 8.62
CA TYR A 126 -0.61 -6.50 8.70
C TYR A 126 -1.11 -6.61 10.14
N LEU A 127 -1.94 -5.68 10.56
CA LEU A 127 -2.77 -5.89 11.73
C LEU A 127 -3.88 -6.89 11.40
N GLU A 128 -4.21 -7.78 12.36
CA GLU A 128 -5.37 -8.64 12.26
C GLU A 128 -6.65 -7.79 12.20
N ASP A 129 -7.59 -8.21 11.38
CA ASP A 129 -8.88 -7.55 11.13
C ASP A 129 -10.03 -8.48 11.60
N PRO A 130 -10.32 -8.56 12.91
CA PRO A 130 -11.33 -9.47 13.45
C PRO A 130 -12.76 -9.21 12.96
N GLU A 131 -13.10 -7.95 12.68
CA GLU A 131 -14.41 -7.55 12.15
C GLU A 131 -14.52 -7.82 10.63
N GLY A 132 -13.38 -8.08 9.95
CA GLY A 132 -13.35 -8.42 8.53
C GLY A 132 -13.65 -7.25 7.59
N VAL A 133 -13.40 -6.02 8.03
CA VAL A 133 -13.72 -4.80 7.27
C VAL A 133 -12.86 -4.67 6.01
N PHE A 134 -11.60 -5.11 6.08
CA PHE A 134 -10.69 -5.13 4.94
C PHE A 134 -10.84 -6.38 4.06
N GLY A 135 -11.76 -7.29 4.42
CA GLY A 135 -12.02 -8.53 3.69
C GLY A 135 -10.94 -9.58 3.84
N GLY A 136 -10.98 -10.52 2.92
CA GLY A 136 -10.04 -11.65 2.91
C GLY A 136 -9.02 -11.56 1.79
N VAL A 137 -8.60 -12.74 1.32
CA VAL A 137 -7.73 -12.84 0.15
C VAL A 137 -8.52 -12.49 -1.11
N GLU A 138 -7.99 -11.57 -1.88
CA GLU A 138 -8.55 -11.11 -3.14
C GLU A 138 -7.77 -11.65 -4.35
N TYR A 139 -8.27 -11.30 -5.52
CA TYR A 139 -7.59 -11.50 -6.81
C TYR A 139 -7.66 -10.23 -7.63
N ILE A 140 -6.74 -10.08 -8.57
CA ILE A 140 -6.80 -9.04 -9.59
C ILE A 140 -7.37 -9.67 -10.85
N ALA A 141 -8.32 -8.99 -11.49
CA ALA A 141 -8.97 -9.45 -12.71
C ALA A 141 -8.48 -8.69 -13.94
N THR A 142 -8.67 -9.31 -15.10
CA THR A 142 -8.58 -8.63 -16.39
C THR A 142 -9.99 -8.38 -16.92
N ILE A 143 -10.32 -7.13 -17.20
CA ILE A 143 -11.58 -6.77 -17.86
C ILE A 143 -11.30 -6.11 -19.21
N VAL A 144 -12.20 -6.31 -20.18
CA VAL A 144 -12.08 -5.75 -21.52
C VAL A 144 -13.41 -5.17 -21.97
N ARG A 145 -13.36 -4.18 -22.88
CA ARG A 145 -14.59 -3.67 -23.48
C ARG A 145 -15.32 -4.74 -24.29
N LYS A 146 -16.61 -4.61 -24.41
CA LYS A 146 -17.40 -5.48 -25.29
C LYS A 146 -16.93 -5.36 -26.74
N GLY A 147 -16.90 -6.49 -27.44
CA GLY A 147 -16.49 -6.58 -28.83
C GLY A 147 -14.99 -6.58 -29.08
N LEU A 148 -14.15 -6.55 -28.01
CA LEU A 148 -12.69 -6.63 -28.19
C LEU A 148 -12.28 -7.92 -28.91
N LYS A 149 -12.95 -9.03 -28.60
CA LYS A 149 -12.65 -10.34 -29.20
C LYS A 149 -12.88 -10.36 -30.71
N GLU A 150 -13.89 -9.65 -31.19
CA GLU A 150 -14.21 -9.52 -32.61
C GLU A 150 -13.28 -8.55 -33.32
N ASP A 151 -12.89 -7.45 -32.65
CA ASP A 151 -12.09 -6.38 -33.22
C ASP A 151 -10.58 -6.69 -33.17
N MET A 152 -10.12 -7.30 -32.08
CA MET A 152 -8.69 -7.57 -31.81
C MET A 152 -8.52 -8.96 -31.17
N PRO A 153 -8.81 -10.07 -31.88
CA PRO A 153 -8.80 -11.43 -31.33
C PRO A 153 -7.43 -11.84 -30.78
N GLU A 154 -6.34 -11.31 -31.33
CA GLU A 154 -4.97 -11.57 -30.89
C GLU A 154 -4.73 -10.94 -29.51
N ALA A 155 -5.06 -9.64 -29.35
CA ALA A 155 -4.93 -8.96 -28.04
C ALA A 155 -5.85 -9.59 -27.00
N TYR A 156 -7.10 -9.91 -27.36
CA TYR A 156 -8.02 -10.62 -26.47
C TYR A 156 -7.41 -11.93 -25.97
N THR A 157 -6.79 -12.71 -26.85
CA THR A 157 -6.17 -13.99 -26.48
C THR A 157 -5.01 -13.82 -25.52
N ILE A 158 -4.16 -12.82 -25.72
CA ILE A 158 -3.04 -12.51 -24.83
C ILE A 158 -3.56 -12.09 -23.47
N LEU A 159 -4.54 -11.16 -23.43
CA LEU A 159 -5.12 -10.64 -22.21
C LEU A 159 -5.90 -11.70 -21.42
N ASP A 160 -6.60 -12.62 -22.08
CA ASP A 160 -7.30 -13.75 -21.48
C ASP A 160 -6.35 -14.77 -20.82
N ARG A 161 -5.14 -14.92 -21.39
CA ARG A 161 -4.11 -15.83 -20.87
C ARG A 161 -3.15 -15.18 -19.91
N PHE A 162 -3.16 -13.86 -19.80
CA PHE A 162 -2.27 -13.14 -18.91
C PHE A 162 -2.53 -13.56 -17.45
N GLN A 163 -1.60 -14.31 -16.90
CA GLN A 163 -1.60 -14.74 -15.50
C GLN A 163 -0.18 -14.77 -15.00
N TRP A 164 0.03 -14.27 -13.79
CA TRP A 164 1.32 -14.27 -13.13
C TRP A 164 1.17 -14.38 -11.60
N GLU A 165 2.29 -14.62 -10.93
CA GLU A 165 2.30 -14.78 -9.47
C GLU A 165 2.58 -13.45 -8.76
N PRO A 166 2.18 -13.29 -7.49
CA PRO A 166 2.51 -12.10 -6.69
C PRO A 166 3.99 -11.74 -6.71
N ALA A 167 4.89 -12.75 -6.65
CA ALA A 167 6.33 -12.54 -6.68
C ALA A 167 6.83 -11.93 -8.01
N ASP A 168 6.17 -12.23 -9.12
CA ASP A 168 6.49 -11.62 -10.42
C ASP A 168 6.20 -10.13 -10.42
N MET A 169 5.01 -9.76 -9.95
CA MET A 169 4.59 -8.36 -9.82
C MET A 169 5.51 -7.59 -8.85
N GLU A 170 5.83 -8.17 -7.70
CA GLU A 170 6.75 -7.58 -6.72
C GLU A 170 8.14 -7.35 -7.30
N SER A 171 8.65 -8.28 -8.13
CA SER A 171 9.96 -8.16 -8.78
C SER A 171 10.01 -6.98 -9.75
N VAL A 172 8.94 -6.77 -10.54
CA VAL A 172 8.82 -5.61 -11.45
C VAL A 172 8.73 -4.31 -10.65
N MET A 173 7.90 -4.26 -9.60
CA MET A 173 7.80 -3.10 -8.72
C MET A 173 9.14 -2.75 -8.05
N LEU A 174 9.86 -3.75 -7.57
CA LEU A 174 11.16 -3.55 -6.91
C LEU A 174 12.20 -3.02 -7.90
N ALA A 175 12.28 -3.58 -9.11
CA ALA A 175 13.15 -3.07 -10.15
C ALA A 175 12.80 -1.64 -10.55
N ALA A 176 11.50 -1.30 -10.55
CA ALA A 176 11.00 0.03 -10.88
C ALA A 176 11.35 1.11 -9.85
N GLN A 177 11.93 0.75 -8.69
CA GLN A 177 12.48 1.73 -7.75
C GLN A 177 13.78 2.37 -8.27
N ASP A 178 14.53 1.66 -9.12
CA ASP A 178 15.82 2.11 -9.67
C ASP A 178 15.72 2.53 -11.15
N ILE A 179 14.73 2.02 -11.90
CA ILE A 179 14.51 2.28 -13.33
C ILE A 179 13.03 2.57 -13.58
N ASP A 180 12.66 3.00 -14.80
CA ASP A 180 11.24 3.18 -15.13
C ASP A 180 10.51 1.84 -15.29
N PHE A 181 9.17 1.85 -15.10
CA PHE A 181 8.32 0.65 -15.16
C PHE A 181 8.40 -0.07 -16.52
N GLU A 182 8.53 0.66 -17.61
CA GLU A 182 8.65 0.06 -18.94
C GLU A 182 9.92 -0.79 -19.07
N LYS A 183 11.05 -0.29 -18.54
CA LYS A 183 12.31 -1.05 -18.51
C LYS A 183 12.26 -2.22 -17.54
N ALA A 184 11.65 -2.03 -16.36
CA ALA A 184 11.47 -3.11 -15.39
C ALA A 184 10.62 -4.24 -15.98
N ALA A 185 9.53 -3.90 -16.66
CA ALA A 185 8.67 -4.84 -17.36
C ALA A 185 9.41 -5.55 -18.51
N GLN A 186 10.21 -4.82 -19.30
CA GLN A 186 11.02 -5.43 -20.36
C GLN A 186 12.03 -6.44 -19.79
N GLN A 187 12.70 -6.11 -18.68
CA GLN A 187 13.61 -7.05 -18.00
C GLN A 187 12.89 -8.32 -17.56
N TRP A 188 11.72 -8.16 -16.92
CA TRP A 188 10.92 -9.31 -16.50
C TRP A 188 10.50 -10.17 -17.69
N VAL A 189 10.01 -9.57 -18.77
CA VAL A 189 9.63 -10.27 -20.00
C VAL A 189 10.82 -11.01 -20.60
N ASP A 190 12.01 -10.41 -20.65
CA ASP A 190 13.23 -11.05 -21.17
C ASP A 190 13.66 -12.26 -20.32
N GLU A 191 13.44 -12.21 -19.01
CA GLU A 191 13.78 -13.28 -18.07
C GLU A 191 12.73 -14.39 -18.00
N ASN A 192 11.46 -14.11 -18.39
CA ASN A 192 10.31 -15.01 -18.26
C ASN A 192 9.70 -15.44 -19.60
N GLN A 193 10.55 -15.70 -20.59
CA GLN A 193 10.14 -16.03 -21.96
C GLN A 193 9.25 -17.26 -22.09
N GLU A 194 9.33 -18.22 -21.17
CA GLU A 194 8.47 -19.42 -21.15
C GLU A 194 7.03 -19.03 -20.82
N THR A 195 6.81 -18.19 -19.82
CA THR A 195 5.50 -17.66 -19.43
C THR A 195 4.91 -16.79 -20.55
N VAL A 196 5.72 -15.90 -21.12
CA VAL A 196 5.28 -15.06 -22.24
C VAL A 196 4.89 -15.89 -23.47
N ALA A 197 5.62 -16.97 -23.74
CA ALA A 197 5.30 -17.88 -24.83
C ALA A 197 3.95 -18.59 -24.63
N GLU A 198 3.56 -18.90 -23.37
CA GLU A 198 2.24 -19.45 -23.07
C GLU A 198 1.11 -18.46 -23.39
N TRP A 199 1.32 -17.16 -23.11
CA TRP A 199 0.33 -16.12 -23.42
C TRP A 199 0.18 -15.88 -24.92
N THR A 200 1.27 -16.02 -25.67
CA THR A 200 1.34 -15.69 -27.09
C THR A 200 1.27 -16.90 -28.02
N ASP A 201 1.08 -18.12 -27.51
CA ASP A 201 1.03 -19.34 -28.33
C ASP A 201 -0.08 -19.29 -29.37
N GLY A 202 0.30 -19.42 -30.65
CA GLY A 202 -0.62 -19.38 -31.78
C GLY A 202 -1.23 -18.00 -32.10
N VAL A 203 -0.71 -16.93 -31.47
CA VAL A 203 -1.11 -15.55 -31.77
C VAL A 203 -0.34 -15.09 -33.01
N GLU A 204 -1.07 -14.54 -34.02
CA GLU A 204 -0.44 -13.99 -35.20
C GLU A 204 -0.06 -12.52 -34.98
N PRO A 205 1.14 -12.08 -35.42
CA PRO A 205 1.52 -10.68 -35.25
C PRO A 205 0.63 -9.74 -36.06
N VAL A 206 0.37 -8.55 -35.49
CA VAL A 206 -0.34 -7.44 -36.16
C VAL A 206 0.63 -6.35 -36.61
N ASP A 207 0.16 -5.32 -37.32
CA ASP A 207 1.00 -4.24 -37.83
C ASP A 207 0.48 -2.86 -37.39
N GLY A 208 0.98 -2.41 -36.22
CA GLY A 208 0.70 -1.08 -35.69
C GLY A 208 -0.76 -0.86 -35.27
N THR A 209 -1.49 -1.90 -34.92
CA THR A 209 -2.88 -1.77 -34.42
C THR A 209 -2.88 -1.07 -33.08
N PRO A 210 -3.55 0.08 -32.92
CA PRO A 210 -3.60 0.77 -31.64
C PRO A 210 -4.47 0.00 -30.64
N ILE A 211 -4.02 -0.04 -29.37
CA ILE A 211 -4.77 -0.58 -28.25
C ILE A 211 -4.52 0.28 -27.01
N GLU A 212 -5.58 0.56 -26.25
CA GLU A 212 -5.51 1.37 -25.02
C GLU A 212 -5.75 0.52 -23.78
N LEU A 213 -4.73 0.46 -22.90
CA LEU A 213 -4.85 -0.13 -21.58
C LEU A 213 -5.11 0.97 -20.54
N VAL A 214 -6.25 0.90 -19.87
CA VAL A 214 -6.63 1.85 -18.82
C VAL A 214 -6.27 1.24 -17.48
N LEU A 215 -5.59 2.00 -16.62
CA LEU A 215 -5.09 1.50 -15.34
C LEU A 215 -5.21 2.56 -14.24
N THR A 216 -5.14 2.14 -12.99
CA THR A 216 -4.95 3.06 -11.88
C THR A 216 -3.45 3.41 -11.72
N PRO A 217 -3.10 4.57 -11.14
CA PRO A 217 -1.71 5.05 -11.15
C PRO A 217 -0.77 4.36 -10.16
N TRP A 218 -1.21 3.29 -9.48
CA TRP A 218 -0.44 2.59 -8.45
C TRP A 218 0.59 1.63 -9.04
N ASP A 219 1.56 1.27 -8.23
CA ASP A 219 2.73 0.48 -8.67
C ASP A 219 2.35 -0.93 -9.12
N THR A 220 1.34 -1.54 -8.50
CA THR A 220 0.77 -2.84 -8.87
C THR A 220 0.22 -2.82 -10.30
N GLU A 221 -0.65 -1.87 -10.60
CA GLU A 221 -1.32 -1.77 -11.91
C GLU A 221 -0.35 -1.27 -12.98
N ARG A 222 0.60 -0.41 -12.61
CA ARG A 222 1.68 0.01 -13.51
C ARG A 222 2.57 -1.16 -13.89
N SER A 223 2.82 -2.10 -12.97
CA SER A 223 3.60 -3.30 -13.26
C SER A 223 2.90 -4.20 -14.26
N SER A 224 1.64 -4.61 -13.99
CA SER A 224 0.88 -5.47 -14.90
C SER A 224 0.65 -4.83 -16.26
N ALA A 225 0.26 -3.54 -16.29
CA ALA A 225 0.01 -2.84 -17.55
C ALA A 225 1.28 -2.67 -18.41
N ASN A 226 2.44 -2.41 -17.80
CA ASN A 226 3.69 -2.32 -18.56
C ASN A 226 4.18 -3.68 -19.06
N VAL A 227 4.00 -4.77 -18.30
CA VAL A 227 4.31 -6.12 -18.78
C VAL A 227 3.38 -6.49 -19.94
N ALA A 228 2.07 -6.26 -19.82
CA ALA A 228 1.11 -6.48 -20.91
C ALA A 228 1.44 -5.62 -22.13
N LYS A 229 1.80 -4.34 -21.93
CA LYS A 229 2.26 -3.45 -23.01
C LYS A 229 3.44 -4.05 -23.78
N VAL A 230 4.52 -4.44 -23.08
CA VAL A 230 5.70 -5.02 -23.74
C VAL A 230 5.34 -6.25 -24.53
N VAL A 231 4.50 -7.15 -24.01
CA VAL A 231 4.09 -8.38 -24.70
C VAL A 231 3.24 -8.05 -25.95
N LEU A 232 2.28 -7.14 -25.83
CA LEU A 232 1.43 -6.70 -26.96
C LEU A 232 2.26 -5.99 -28.03
N GLU A 233 3.22 -5.13 -27.66
CA GLU A 233 4.12 -4.45 -28.60
C GLU A 233 5.03 -5.44 -29.33
N GLN A 234 5.48 -6.52 -28.67
CA GLN A 234 6.21 -7.61 -29.34
C GLN A 234 5.35 -8.34 -30.39
N GLN A 235 4.03 -8.31 -30.24
CA GLN A 235 3.08 -8.83 -31.22
C GLN A 235 2.63 -7.77 -32.27
N GLY A 236 3.21 -6.56 -32.21
CA GLY A 236 3.01 -5.52 -33.22
C GLY A 236 1.90 -4.52 -32.92
N TYR A 237 1.35 -4.49 -31.72
CA TYR A 237 0.41 -3.46 -31.29
C TYR A 237 1.11 -2.13 -31.01
N ASP A 238 0.39 -1.01 -31.15
CA ASP A 238 0.79 0.32 -30.66
C ASP A 238 0.01 0.60 -29.36
N VAL A 239 0.68 0.38 -28.22
CA VAL A 239 0.01 0.35 -26.91
C VAL A 239 0.10 1.69 -26.20
N THR A 240 -1.06 2.25 -25.87
CA THR A 240 -1.19 3.42 -24.98
C THR A 240 -1.57 2.98 -23.56
N LEU A 241 -0.90 3.53 -22.55
CA LEU A 241 -1.26 3.37 -21.14
C LEU A 241 -1.90 4.66 -20.63
N THR A 242 -3.14 4.57 -20.13
CA THR A 242 -3.91 5.70 -19.62
C THR A 242 -4.21 5.53 -18.13
N PRO A 243 -3.41 6.17 -17.24
CA PRO A 243 -3.66 6.12 -15.81
C PRO A 243 -4.80 7.06 -15.40
N VAL A 244 -5.79 6.53 -14.67
CA VAL A 244 -6.97 7.24 -14.19
C VAL A 244 -7.41 6.69 -12.84
N ASP A 245 -8.37 7.36 -12.18
CA ASP A 245 -9.00 6.84 -10.96
C ASP A 245 -9.83 5.58 -11.22
N PRO A 246 -10.07 4.70 -10.21
CA PRO A 246 -10.81 3.45 -10.39
C PRO A 246 -12.18 3.62 -11.03
N SER A 247 -12.97 4.59 -10.59
CA SER A 247 -14.30 4.85 -11.16
C SER A 247 -14.24 5.20 -12.65
N VAL A 248 -13.25 6.00 -13.05
CA VAL A 248 -13.04 6.38 -14.45
C VAL A 248 -12.53 5.19 -15.28
N MET A 249 -11.69 4.33 -14.70
CA MET A 249 -11.20 3.12 -15.35
C MET A 249 -12.36 2.18 -15.71
N PHE A 250 -13.24 1.86 -14.75
CA PHE A 250 -14.41 1.01 -15.02
C PHE A 250 -15.35 1.64 -16.03
N GLN A 251 -15.61 2.96 -15.94
CA GLN A 251 -16.42 3.68 -16.91
C GLN A 251 -15.82 3.61 -18.31
N ALA A 252 -14.52 3.87 -18.47
CA ALA A 252 -13.87 3.86 -19.78
C ALA A 252 -13.97 2.50 -20.48
N ILE A 253 -13.78 1.40 -19.73
CA ILE A 253 -13.93 0.04 -20.28
C ILE A 253 -15.39 -0.25 -20.63
N ALA A 254 -16.34 0.14 -19.78
CA ALA A 254 -17.77 -0.09 -19.99
C ALA A 254 -18.32 0.68 -21.22
N GLU A 255 -17.85 1.91 -21.42
CA GLU A 255 -18.25 2.77 -22.56
C GLU A 255 -17.46 2.48 -23.86
N GLY A 256 -16.36 1.73 -23.76
CA GLY A 256 -15.49 1.40 -24.89
C GLY A 256 -14.52 2.52 -25.27
N ASP A 257 -14.27 3.45 -24.35
CA ASP A 257 -13.26 4.50 -24.50
C ASP A 257 -11.84 3.98 -24.18
N GLY A 258 -11.74 2.82 -23.53
CA GLY A 258 -10.52 2.03 -23.33
C GLY A 258 -10.74 0.58 -23.73
N ASP A 259 -9.69 -0.13 -24.10
CA ASP A 259 -9.82 -1.50 -24.62
C ASP A 259 -9.77 -2.56 -23.50
N ALA A 260 -8.87 -2.40 -22.54
CA ALA A 260 -8.66 -3.37 -21.47
C ALA A 260 -8.11 -2.74 -20.18
N SER A 261 -8.32 -3.44 -19.06
CA SER A 261 -7.68 -3.14 -17.78
C SER A 261 -7.32 -4.42 -17.03
N LEU A 262 -6.12 -4.43 -16.43
CA LEU A 262 -5.63 -5.52 -15.58
C LEU A 262 -5.63 -5.12 -14.09
N ALA A 263 -6.50 -4.16 -13.74
CA ALA A 263 -6.48 -3.47 -12.46
C ALA A 263 -7.60 -3.84 -11.45
N PRO A 264 -8.75 -4.42 -11.81
CA PRO A 264 -9.83 -4.71 -10.85
C PRO A 264 -9.43 -5.65 -9.71
N TRP A 265 -9.50 -5.17 -8.46
CA TRP A 265 -9.29 -5.97 -7.26
C TRP A 265 -10.64 -6.49 -6.74
N MET A 266 -10.79 -7.80 -6.71
CA MET A 266 -12.05 -8.48 -6.46
C MET A 266 -11.87 -9.58 -5.39
N PRO A 267 -12.89 -9.90 -4.60
CA PRO A 267 -14.30 -9.49 -4.77
C PRO A 267 -14.70 -8.24 -3.99
N GLN A 268 -13.84 -7.58 -3.24
CA GLN A 268 -14.26 -6.56 -2.27
C GLN A 268 -13.80 -5.15 -2.62
N THR A 269 -12.49 -4.94 -2.83
CA THR A 269 -11.90 -3.59 -2.98
C THR A 269 -12.57 -2.75 -4.06
N HIS A 270 -12.87 -3.33 -5.23
CA HIS A 270 -13.52 -2.64 -6.33
C HIS A 270 -14.95 -3.12 -6.62
N ALA A 271 -15.58 -3.84 -5.67
CA ALA A 271 -16.93 -4.41 -5.86
C ALA A 271 -17.96 -3.39 -6.30
N ALA A 272 -18.00 -2.22 -5.66
CA ALA A 272 -18.98 -1.19 -5.97
C ALA A 272 -18.89 -0.67 -7.42
N PHE A 273 -17.66 -0.47 -7.92
CA PHE A 273 -17.46 -0.07 -9.32
C PHE A 273 -17.78 -1.20 -10.29
N TYR A 274 -17.41 -2.43 -9.94
CA TYR A 274 -17.73 -3.61 -10.76
C TYR A 274 -19.24 -3.79 -10.90
N GLU A 275 -20.01 -3.69 -9.82
CA GLU A 275 -21.46 -3.83 -9.78
C GLU A 275 -22.16 -2.71 -10.58
N GLU A 276 -21.65 -1.46 -10.51
CA GLU A 276 -22.21 -0.32 -11.24
C GLU A 276 -22.21 -0.54 -12.77
N TYR A 277 -21.15 -1.18 -13.29
CA TYR A 277 -20.97 -1.44 -14.71
C TYR A 277 -21.13 -2.92 -15.10
N GLU A 278 -21.71 -3.75 -14.21
CA GLU A 278 -21.92 -5.17 -14.45
C GLU A 278 -22.66 -5.41 -15.78
N GLY A 279 -22.13 -6.32 -16.58
CA GLY A 279 -22.67 -6.65 -17.89
C GLY A 279 -22.44 -5.60 -18.97
N GLN A 280 -21.65 -4.55 -18.73
CA GLN A 280 -21.24 -3.56 -19.73
C GLN A 280 -19.84 -3.80 -20.30
N PHE A 281 -19.03 -4.62 -19.66
CA PHE A 281 -17.72 -5.11 -20.09
C PHE A 281 -17.68 -6.65 -20.09
N GLU A 282 -16.57 -7.23 -20.52
CA GLU A 282 -16.28 -8.66 -20.39
C GLU A 282 -15.21 -8.87 -19.32
N ASP A 283 -15.46 -9.80 -18.39
CA ASP A 283 -14.51 -10.24 -17.37
C ASP A 283 -13.78 -11.50 -17.88
N LEU A 284 -12.47 -11.40 -18.10
CA LEU A 284 -11.63 -12.51 -18.55
C LEU A 284 -11.14 -13.38 -17.37
N GLY A 285 -11.47 -12.98 -16.15
CA GLY A 285 -11.11 -13.72 -14.95
C GLY A 285 -9.84 -13.20 -14.29
N LYS A 286 -9.27 -14.06 -13.45
CA LYS A 286 -8.16 -13.72 -12.57
C LYS A 286 -6.84 -13.68 -13.32
N ASN A 287 -6.13 -12.56 -13.24
CA ASN A 287 -4.75 -12.45 -13.71
C ASN A 287 -3.71 -12.65 -12.59
N LEU A 288 -4.10 -12.40 -11.31
CA LEU A 288 -3.28 -12.65 -10.14
C LEU A 288 -4.18 -13.07 -8.97
N THR A 289 -3.72 -14.00 -8.14
CA THR A 289 -4.41 -14.43 -6.90
C THR A 289 -3.54 -14.17 -5.68
N GLY A 290 -4.16 -14.02 -4.51
CA GLY A 290 -3.44 -13.80 -3.26
C GLY A 290 -3.23 -12.32 -2.92
N ALA A 291 -3.98 -11.43 -3.58
CA ALA A 291 -4.02 -10.02 -3.22
C ALA A 291 -4.69 -9.80 -1.85
N LYS A 292 -4.29 -8.78 -1.13
CA LYS A 292 -4.84 -8.43 0.20
C LYS A 292 -4.65 -6.93 0.44
N ILE A 293 -5.62 -6.32 1.10
CA ILE A 293 -5.53 -4.96 1.65
C ILE A 293 -5.66 -5.00 3.18
N GLY A 294 -5.21 -3.96 3.88
CA GLY A 294 -5.36 -3.85 5.34
C GLY A 294 -4.55 -2.70 5.93
N LEU A 295 -4.63 -2.57 7.25
CA LEU A 295 -3.71 -1.71 7.99
C LEU A 295 -2.39 -2.43 8.20
N VAL A 296 -1.30 -1.71 7.99
CA VAL A 296 0.07 -2.22 8.03
C VAL A 296 0.90 -1.37 8.98
N VAL A 297 1.76 -2.06 9.74
CA VAL A 297 2.69 -1.45 10.68
C VAL A 297 4.08 -2.04 10.53
N PRO A 298 5.14 -1.33 10.92
CA PRO A 298 6.47 -1.92 11.09
C PRO A 298 6.45 -3.07 12.10
N SER A 299 7.19 -4.15 11.83
CA SER A 299 7.20 -5.35 12.67
C SER A 299 7.74 -5.13 14.07
N TYR A 300 8.49 -4.02 14.31
CA TYR A 300 8.96 -3.65 15.65
C TYR A 300 7.87 -3.09 16.58
N MET A 301 6.70 -2.73 16.05
CA MET A 301 5.57 -2.29 16.87
C MET A 301 4.93 -3.49 17.60
N ASP A 302 4.71 -3.37 18.91
CA ASP A 302 4.14 -4.42 19.78
C ASP A 302 2.60 -4.39 19.77
N ILE A 303 2.02 -4.39 18.55
CA ILE A 303 0.59 -4.52 18.29
C ILE A 303 0.41 -5.49 17.13
N ASP A 304 -0.58 -6.37 17.20
CA ASP A 304 -0.82 -7.40 16.19
C ASP A 304 -2.23 -7.32 15.56
N SER A 305 -3.15 -6.60 16.19
CA SER A 305 -4.55 -6.47 15.78
C SER A 305 -4.97 -5.01 15.72
N ILE A 306 -5.98 -4.72 14.88
CA ILE A 306 -6.68 -3.42 14.92
C ILE A 306 -7.27 -3.16 16.31
N GLU A 307 -7.68 -4.22 17.02
CA GLU A 307 -8.21 -4.12 18.39
C GLU A 307 -7.17 -3.71 19.45
N ASP A 308 -5.87 -3.81 19.14
CA ASP A 308 -4.79 -3.34 20.02
C ASP A 308 -4.59 -1.82 20.00
N LEU A 309 -5.19 -1.14 19.03
CA LEU A 309 -5.21 0.32 18.98
C LEU A 309 -6.21 0.87 20.00
N GLU A 310 -5.87 1.98 20.67
CA GLU A 310 -6.71 2.56 21.70
C GLU A 310 -7.47 3.79 21.17
N PRO A 311 -8.70 4.05 21.64
CA PRO A 311 -9.48 5.20 21.20
C PRO A 311 -8.84 6.52 21.64
N ALA A 312 -9.09 7.60 20.90
CA ALA A 312 -8.77 8.95 21.34
C ALA A 312 -9.65 9.33 22.54
N GLU A 313 -9.05 9.87 23.62
CA GLU A 313 -9.78 10.29 24.84
C GLU A 313 -10.67 11.55 24.61
#